data_00fd6c760e39b79f9f789877edc37519
#
_entry.id   00fd6c760e39b79f9f789877edc37519
#
_cell.length_a   1.000
_cell.length_b   1.000
_cell.length_c   1.000
_cell.angle_alpha   90.00
_cell.angle_beta   90.00
_cell.angle_gamma   90.00
#
_symmetry.space_group_name_H-M   'P 1'
#
loop_
_entity.id
_entity.type
_entity.pdbx_description
1 polymer ?
#
loop_
_entity_poly.entity_id
_entity_poly.type
_entity_poly.pdbx_seq_one_letter_code
_entity_poly.pdbx_strand_id
1 'polypeptide(L)'
;MGKSKPRNRNKNRDDPTGKQIKPPADPELAALREQRILPVLKDLQSPDLRTRSAAASAITNIIEDQKCRKLLLREQIVRILFEQTLSDSNLETRAAGWGILRNLALEEEADFCVHLYRQDVLTAIDGVVKTVGFQCTSYHA
;
A
#
# COMPACT_ATOMS: atom_id res chain seq x y z
N MET A 1 -49.59 4.57 14.23
CA MET A 1 -48.40 4.94 15.02
C MET A 1 -47.17 4.33 14.38
N GLY A 2 -46.39 5.13 13.72
CA GLY A 2 -45.19 4.65 13.11
C GLY A 2 -44.13 4.38 14.17
N LYS A 3 -43.75 3.14 14.36
CA LYS A 3 -42.57 2.81 15.10
C LYS A 3 -41.39 3.28 14.26
N SER A 4 -40.67 4.28 14.73
CA SER A 4 -39.42 4.68 14.11
C SER A 4 -38.47 3.50 14.14
N LYS A 5 -38.09 3.01 12.97
CA LYS A 5 -37.03 2.01 12.89
C LYS A 5 -35.76 2.64 13.46
N PRO A 6 -35.03 1.94 14.35
CA PRO A 6 -33.76 2.44 14.82
C PRO A 6 -32.89 2.68 13.59
N ARG A 7 -32.48 3.93 13.40
CA ARG A 7 -31.50 4.26 12.39
C ARG A 7 -30.24 3.45 12.70
N ASN A 8 -29.94 2.56 11.82
CA ASN A 8 -28.69 1.83 11.88
C ASN A 8 -27.57 2.86 11.69
N ARG A 9 -27.19 3.50 12.78
CA ARG A 9 -26.02 4.36 12.77
C ARG A 9 -24.84 3.48 12.44
N ASN A 10 -24.29 3.74 11.29
CA ASN A 10 -23.06 3.09 10.87
C ASN A 10 -22.01 3.30 11.96
N LYS A 11 -21.79 2.27 12.76
CA LYS A 11 -20.85 2.29 13.88
C LYS A 11 -19.39 2.54 13.45
N ASN A 12 -19.17 2.51 12.14
CA ASN A 12 -17.85 2.76 11.57
C ASN A 12 -17.52 4.25 11.41
N ARG A 13 -18.48 5.12 11.75
CA ARG A 13 -18.29 6.56 11.63
C ARG A 13 -17.28 7.13 12.62
N ASP A 14 -17.09 6.44 13.73
CA ASP A 14 -16.36 6.96 14.87
C ASP A 14 -15.05 6.23 15.11
N ASP A 15 -14.60 5.40 14.15
CA ASP A 15 -13.29 4.80 14.25
C ASP A 15 -12.22 5.84 13.91
N PRO A 16 -11.52 6.41 14.91
CA PRO A 16 -10.52 7.46 14.68
C PRO A 16 -9.31 6.95 13.91
N THR A 17 -9.17 5.63 13.77
CA THR A 17 -8.05 5.05 13.04
C THR A 17 -8.32 4.96 11.55
N GLY A 18 -9.56 5.14 11.09
CA GLY A 18 -9.95 5.19 9.69
C GLY A 18 -9.51 4.01 8.86
N LYS A 19 -9.27 2.87 9.49
CA LYS A 19 -8.62 1.73 8.84
C LYS A 19 -9.56 0.75 8.18
N GLN A 20 -10.87 0.97 8.27
CA GLN A 20 -11.82 0.10 7.61
C GLN A 20 -12.05 0.58 6.18
N ILE A 21 -11.40 -0.08 5.26
CA ILE A 21 -11.58 0.15 3.83
C ILE A 21 -12.76 -0.69 3.39
N LYS A 22 -13.76 -0.04 2.80
CA LYS A 22 -14.94 -0.74 2.31
C LYS A 22 -14.55 -1.70 1.18
N PRO A 23 -15.06 -2.94 1.19
CA PRO A 23 -14.83 -3.85 0.07
C PRO A 23 -15.46 -3.28 -1.22
N PRO A 24 -14.92 -3.63 -2.39
CA PRO A 24 -15.49 -3.21 -3.65
C PRO A 24 -16.93 -3.72 -3.80
N ALA A 25 -17.76 -2.93 -4.48
CA ALA A 25 -19.15 -3.33 -4.75
C ALA A 25 -19.25 -4.50 -5.75
N ASP A 26 -18.26 -4.64 -6.63
CA ASP A 26 -18.18 -5.73 -7.59
C ASP A 26 -17.76 -7.02 -6.89
N PRO A 27 -18.57 -8.11 -7.00
CA PRO A 27 -18.21 -9.39 -6.37
C PRO A 27 -16.90 -10.00 -6.85
N GLU A 28 -16.57 -9.81 -8.13
CA GLU A 28 -15.31 -10.31 -8.69
C GLU A 28 -14.11 -9.60 -8.07
N LEU A 29 -14.17 -8.29 -7.95
CA LEU A 29 -13.13 -7.49 -7.32
C LEU A 29 -13.04 -7.79 -5.82
N ALA A 30 -14.16 -8.00 -5.16
CA ALA A 30 -14.19 -8.36 -3.75
C ALA A 30 -13.52 -9.73 -3.52
N ALA A 31 -13.79 -10.70 -4.39
CA ALA A 31 -13.14 -12.01 -4.31
C ALA A 31 -11.63 -11.92 -4.57
N LEU A 32 -11.22 -11.16 -5.57
CA LEU A 32 -9.81 -10.93 -5.88
C LEU A 32 -9.08 -10.26 -4.70
N ARG A 33 -9.70 -9.28 -4.09
CA ARG A 33 -9.18 -8.60 -2.90
C ARG A 33 -8.93 -9.59 -1.77
N GLU A 34 -9.92 -10.41 -1.45
CA GLU A 34 -9.85 -11.39 -0.36
C GLU A 34 -8.84 -12.50 -0.61
N GLN A 35 -8.77 -12.97 -1.84
CA GLN A 35 -7.94 -14.13 -2.19
C GLN A 35 -6.50 -13.79 -2.51
N ARG A 36 -6.24 -12.61 -3.07
CA ARG A 36 -4.89 -12.23 -3.53
C ARG A 36 -4.32 -11.02 -2.84
N ILE A 37 -5.10 -9.97 -2.71
CA ILE A 37 -4.59 -8.66 -2.27
C ILE A 37 -4.35 -8.63 -0.76
N LEU A 38 -5.34 -8.97 0.02
CA LEU A 38 -5.22 -8.95 1.48
C LEU A 38 -4.15 -9.90 2.02
N PRO A 39 -4.06 -11.16 1.54
CA PRO A 39 -3.01 -12.05 2.01
C PRO A 39 -1.59 -11.54 1.72
N VAL A 40 -1.35 -11.02 0.52
CA VAL A 40 -0.02 -10.53 0.14
C VAL A 40 0.35 -9.27 0.91
N LEU A 41 -0.60 -8.38 1.19
CA LEU A 41 -0.35 -7.20 2.00
C LEU A 41 -0.07 -7.56 3.46
N LYS A 42 -0.76 -8.57 3.97
CA LYS A 42 -0.49 -9.09 5.31
C LYS A 42 0.92 -9.67 5.40
N ASP A 43 1.32 -10.43 4.41
CA ASP A 43 2.66 -11.02 4.34
C ASP A 43 3.75 -9.94 4.20
N LEU A 44 3.47 -8.88 3.47
CA LEU A 44 4.38 -7.74 3.34
C LEU A 44 4.66 -7.06 4.69
N GLN A 45 3.74 -7.15 5.61
CA GLN A 45 3.86 -6.58 6.96
C GLN A 45 4.25 -7.62 8.01
N SER A 46 4.60 -8.84 7.59
CA SER A 46 5.02 -9.92 8.49
C SER A 46 6.32 -9.59 9.22
N PRO A 47 6.50 -10.03 10.46
CA PRO A 47 7.78 -9.92 11.14
C PRO A 47 8.87 -10.80 10.54
N ASP A 48 8.51 -11.82 9.76
CA ASP A 48 9.46 -12.71 9.09
C ASP A 48 10.00 -12.08 7.81
N LEU A 49 11.32 -11.95 7.74
CA LEU A 49 12.02 -11.31 6.64
C LEU A 49 11.81 -12.02 5.30
N ARG A 50 11.81 -13.34 5.29
CA ARG A 50 11.58 -14.13 4.06
C ARG A 50 10.16 -13.97 3.54
N THR A 51 9.20 -13.93 4.44
CA THR A 51 7.79 -13.69 4.09
C THR A 51 7.62 -12.31 3.49
N ARG A 52 8.24 -11.29 4.06
CA ARG A 52 8.19 -9.92 3.50
C ARG A 52 8.81 -9.85 2.11
N SER A 53 9.97 -10.46 1.93
CA SER A 53 10.67 -10.47 0.64
C SER A 53 9.86 -11.19 -0.44
N ALA A 54 9.28 -12.33 -0.10
CA ALA A 54 8.42 -13.09 -1.02
C ALA A 54 7.16 -12.30 -1.39
N ALA A 55 6.53 -11.63 -0.42
CA ALA A 55 5.37 -10.79 -0.64
C ALA A 55 5.68 -9.60 -1.56
N ALA A 56 6.80 -8.92 -1.33
CA ALA A 56 7.23 -7.81 -2.17
C ALA A 56 7.44 -8.26 -3.63
N SER A 57 8.08 -9.39 -3.82
CA SER A 57 8.25 -10.02 -5.14
C SER A 57 6.91 -10.35 -5.78
N ALA A 58 5.99 -10.94 -5.03
CA ALA A 58 4.66 -11.29 -5.52
C ALA A 58 3.88 -10.04 -5.96
N ILE A 59 3.96 -8.96 -5.20
CA ILE A 59 3.31 -7.69 -5.56
C ILE A 59 3.88 -7.15 -6.85
N THR A 60 5.18 -7.22 -7.05
CA THR A 60 5.82 -6.79 -8.30
C THR A 60 5.21 -7.50 -9.52
N ASN A 61 4.85 -8.76 -9.38
CA ASN A 61 4.24 -9.52 -10.46
C ASN A 61 2.75 -9.17 -10.67
N ILE A 62 1.99 -9.05 -9.60
CA ILE A 62 0.54 -8.80 -9.71
C ILE A 62 0.21 -7.35 -10.07
N ILE A 63 1.13 -6.42 -9.87
CA ILE A 63 0.91 -5.01 -10.14
C ILE A 63 0.78 -4.69 -11.63
N GLU A 64 1.19 -5.59 -12.49
CA GLU A 64 1.03 -5.47 -13.93
C GLU A 64 -0.45 -5.52 -14.34
N ASP A 65 -1.27 -6.21 -13.59
CA ASP A 65 -2.72 -6.25 -13.80
C ASP A 65 -3.37 -4.98 -13.24
N GLN A 66 -4.12 -4.29 -14.11
CA GLN A 66 -4.80 -3.05 -13.75
C GLN A 66 -5.77 -3.21 -12.58
N LYS A 67 -6.51 -4.31 -12.54
CA LYS A 67 -7.46 -4.59 -11.44
C LYS A 67 -6.73 -4.74 -10.12
N CYS A 68 -5.63 -5.47 -10.12
CA CYS A 68 -4.79 -5.65 -8.94
C CYS A 68 -4.16 -4.34 -8.49
N ARG A 69 -3.66 -3.51 -9.42
CA ARG A 69 -3.12 -2.18 -9.11
C ARG A 69 -4.13 -1.32 -8.39
N LYS A 70 -5.35 -1.23 -8.93
CA LYS A 70 -6.42 -0.43 -8.33
C LYS A 70 -6.79 -0.92 -6.94
N LEU A 71 -6.85 -2.23 -6.74
CA LEU A 71 -7.11 -2.80 -5.42
C LEU A 71 -5.98 -2.52 -4.44
N LEU A 72 -4.73 -2.65 -4.87
CA LEU A 72 -3.57 -2.32 -4.04
C LEU A 72 -3.56 -0.86 -3.63
N LEU A 73 -3.83 0.07 -4.56
CA LEU A 73 -3.93 1.49 -4.25
C LEU A 73 -5.07 1.76 -3.27
N ARG A 74 -6.20 1.12 -3.44
CA ARG A 74 -7.35 1.23 -2.54
C ARG A 74 -7.02 0.73 -1.13
N GLU A 75 -6.21 -0.31 -1.01
CA GLU A 75 -5.72 -0.85 0.26
C GLU A 75 -4.51 -0.10 0.82
N GLN A 76 -4.20 1.06 0.27
CA GLN A 76 -3.14 1.95 0.75
C GLN A 76 -1.73 1.35 0.68
N ILE A 77 -1.42 0.65 -0.42
CA ILE A 77 -0.09 0.07 -0.64
C ILE A 77 1.02 1.12 -0.53
N VAL A 78 0.78 2.35 -1.02
CA VAL A 78 1.77 3.43 -0.98
C VAL A 78 2.17 3.75 0.45
N ARG A 79 1.19 3.81 1.34
CA ARG A 79 1.43 4.06 2.76
C ARG A 79 2.28 2.95 3.39
N ILE A 80 1.95 1.71 3.11
CA ILE A 80 2.69 0.55 3.62
C ILE A 80 4.14 0.58 3.11
N LEU A 81 4.33 0.90 1.83
CA LEU A 81 5.67 1.03 1.25
C LEU A 81 6.50 2.06 1.99
N PHE A 82 5.96 3.26 2.20
CA PHE A 82 6.71 4.33 2.85
C PHE A 82 6.90 4.12 4.35
N GLU A 83 5.95 3.52 5.02
CA GLU A 83 6.06 3.27 6.46
C GLU A 83 7.00 2.11 6.79
N GLN A 84 7.09 1.10 5.94
CA GLN A 84 7.76 -0.15 6.27
C GLN A 84 8.72 -0.65 5.19
N THR A 85 8.24 -0.86 3.98
CA THR A 85 8.96 -1.59 2.92
C THR A 85 10.23 -0.88 2.45
N LEU A 86 10.15 0.41 2.22
CA LEU A 86 11.28 1.20 1.70
C LEU A 86 12.38 1.40 2.74
N SER A 87 12.09 1.19 4.01
CA SER A 87 13.07 1.25 5.10
C SER A 87 13.39 -0.13 5.69
N ASP A 88 12.99 -1.20 5.02
CA ASP A 88 13.25 -2.56 5.47
C ASP A 88 14.75 -2.83 5.59
N SER A 89 15.13 -3.63 6.57
CA SER A 89 16.51 -4.06 6.76
C SER A 89 17.04 -4.94 5.61
N ASN A 90 16.13 -5.63 4.91
CA ASN A 90 16.48 -6.46 3.76
C ASN A 90 16.56 -5.63 2.49
N LEU A 91 17.71 -5.67 1.83
CA LEU A 91 17.95 -4.96 0.58
C LEU A 91 17.00 -5.39 -0.54
N GLU A 92 16.72 -6.69 -0.65
CA GLU A 92 15.81 -7.22 -1.67
C GLU A 92 14.38 -6.68 -1.49
N THR A 93 13.92 -6.61 -0.27
CA THR A 93 12.60 -6.05 0.05
C THR A 93 12.54 -4.56 -0.28
N ARG A 94 13.57 -3.80 0.07
CA ARG A 94 13.65 -2.37 -0.29
C ARG A 94 13.66 -2.17 -1.80
N ALA A 95 14.47 -2.93 -2.51
CA ALA A 95 14.57 -2.83 -3.98
C ALA A 95 13.22 -3.16 -4.64
N ALA A 96 12.55 -4.21 -4.17
CA ALA A 96 11.21 -4.56 -4.65
C ALA A 96 10.20 -3.45 -4.36
N GLY A 97 10.26 -2.84 -3.19
CA GLY A 97 9.41 -1.70 -2.82
C GLY A 97 9.56 -0.52 -3.76
N TRP A 98 10.79 -0.15 -4.11
CA TRP A 98 11.04 0.89 -5.11
C TRP A 98 10.55 0.50 -6.49
N GLY A 99 10.70 -0.76 -6.88
CA GLY A 99 10.16 -1.28 -8.14
C GLY A 99 8.64 -1.18 -8.21
N ILE A 100 7.96 -1.54 -7.14
CA ILE A 100 6.51 -1.40 -7.03
C ILE A 100 6.09 0.07 -7.19
N LEU A 101 6.74 0.95 -6.46
CA LEU A 101 6.45 2.38 -6.50
C LEU A 101 6.65 2.96 -7.90
N ARG A 102 7.74 2.58 -8.56
CA ARG A 102 8.01 2.97 -9.94
C ARG A 102 6.92 2.50 -10.89
N ASN A 103 6.50 1.26 -10.80
CA ASN A 103 5.45 0.71 -11.66
C ASN A 103 4.10 1.41 -11.42
N LEU A 104 3.77 1.71 -10.18
CA LEU A 104 2.57 2.49 -9.86
C LEU A 104 2.62 3.88 -10.48
N ALA A 105 3.76 4.54 -10.40
CA ALA A 105 3.94 5.88 -10.95
C ALA A 105 3.83 5.90 -12.48
N LEU A 106 4.31 4.86 -13.15
CA LEU A 106 4.25 4.76 -14.61
C LEU A 106 2.84 4.46 -15.13
N GLU A 107 2.07 3.66 -14.39
CA GLU A 107 0.79 3.15 -14.85
C GLU A 107 -0.41 4.00 -14.41
N GLU A 108 -0.29 4.71 -13.31
CA GLU A 108 -1.40 5.46 -12.71
C GLU A 108 -1.04 6.94 -12.52
N GLU A 109 -0.50 7.58 -13.56
CA GLU A 109 0.09 8.92 -13.48
C GLU A 109 -0.72 9.96 -12.69
N ALA A 110 -1.96 10.20 -13.10
CA ALA A 110 -2.78 11.25 -12.50
C ALA A 110 -3.30 10.85 -11.12
N ASP A 111 -3.88 9.66 -11.03
CA ASP A 111 -4.46 9.15 -9.79
C ASP A 111 -3.38 8.90 -8.74
N PHE A 112 -2.22 8.48 -9.18
CA PHE A 112 -1.07 8.24 -8.30
C PHE A 112 -0.58 9.55 -7.67
N CYS A 113 -0.46 10.61 -8.44
CA CYS A 113 -0.03 11.91 -7.92
C CYS A 113 -1.02 12.45 -6.87
N VAL A 114 -2.32 12.32 -7.11
CA VAL A 114 -3.36 12.72 -6.15
C VAL A 114 -3.27 11.86 -4.88
N HIS A 115 -3.05 10.58 -5.05
CA HIS A 115 -2.92 9.64 -3.93
C HIS A 115 -1.70 9.95 -3.07
N LEU A 116 -0.56 10.23 -3.68
CA LEU A 116 0.64 10.67 -2.99
C LEU A 116 0.40 11.97 -2.20
N TYR A 117 -0.24 12.94 -2.83
CA TYR A 117 -0.54 14.22 -2.19
C TYR A 117 -1.42 14.04 -0.95
N ARG A 118 -2.46 13.20 -1.05
CA ARG A 118 -3.38 12.94 0.07
C ARG A 118 -2.73 12.22 1.24
N GLN A 119 -1.66 11.48 1.01
CA GLN A 119 -0.99 10.71 2.06
C GLN A 119 0.21 11.42 2.68
N ASP A 120 0.40 12.69 2.36
CA ASP A 120 1.53 13.48 2.85
C ASP A 120 2.87 12.78 2.63
N VAL A 121 3.01 12.19 1.45
CA VAL A 121 4.13 11.32 1.09
C VAL A 121 5.43 12.11 0.95
N LEU A 122 5.35 13.41 0.69
CA LEU A 122 6.53 14.25 0.53
C LEU A 122 7.42 14.21 1.78
N THR A 123 6.81 14.23 2.97
CA THR A 123 7.56 14.11 4.22
C THR A 123 8.20 12.73 4.35
N ALA A 124 7.48 11.67 3.98
CA ALA A 124 8.00 10.32 4.02
C ALA A 124 9.13 10.10 3.01
N ILE A 125 8.99 10.64 1.79
CA ILE A 125 10.05 10.60 0.76
C ILE A 125 11.30 11.30 1.27
N ASP A 126 11.17 12.46 1.88
CA ASP A 126 12.31 13.20 2.41
C ASP A 126 13.09 12.38 3.44
N GLY A 127 12.38 11.69 4.34
CA GLY A 127 13.00 10.79 5.32
C GLY A 127 13.73 9.62 4.66
N VAL A 128 13.14 8.99 3.65
CA VAL A 128 13.75 7.87 2.92
C VAL A 128 14.96 8.34 2.10
N VAL A 129 14.83 9.46 1.40
CA VAL A 129 15.91 10.02 0.58
C VAL A 129 17.11 10.41 1.45
N LYS A 130 16.90 10.98 2.61
CA LYS A 130 17.97 11.30 3.56
C LYS A 130 18.74 10.05 3.99
N THR A 131 18.05 8.97 4.25
CA THR A 131 18.65 7.69 4.65
C THR A 131 19.44 7.06 3.50
N VAL A 132 18.88 7.04 2.29
CA VAL A 132 19.51 6.48 1.09
C VAL A 132 20.59 7.42 0.56
N GLY A 133 20.36 8.72 0.59
CA GLY A 133 21.31 9.74 0.15
C GLY A 133 22.62 9.70 0.93
N PHE A 134 22.56 9.35 2.21
CA PHE A 134 23.76 9.18 3.03
C PHE A 134 24.61 8.01 2.57
N GLN A 135 23.99 6.94 2.08
CA GLN A 135 24.70 5.79 1.50
C GLN A 135 25.26 6.10 0.11
N CYS A 136 24.56 6.92 -0.67
CA CYS A 136 25.02 7.33 -1.99
C CYS A 136 26.21 8.27 -1.94
N THR A 137 26.30 9.15 -0.93
CA THR A 137 27.47 10.05 -0.77
C THR A 137 28.73 9.30 -0.42
N SER A 138 28.67 8.15 0.21
CA SER A 138 29.84 7.30 0.43
C SER A 138 30.35 6.62 -0.84
N TYR A 139 29.57 6.59 -1.90
CA TYR A 139 29.93 6.04 -3.21
C TYR A 139 30.67 7.04 -4.10
N HIS A 140 30.52 8.31 -3.84
CA HIS A 140 31.10 9.39 -4.64
C HIS A 140 32.31 10.05 -3.97
N ALA A 141 32.78 9.45 -2.91
CA ALA A 141 33.99 9.91 -2.24
C ALA A 141 35.24 9.60 -3.07
#